data_139f1951ee8f16d9246150c079b404e7
#
_entry.id   139f1951ee8f16d9246150c079b404e7
#
_cell.length_a   1.000
_cell.length_b   1.000
_cell.length_c   1.000
_cell.angle_alpha   90.00
_cell.angle_beta   90.00
_cell.angle_gamma   90.00
#
_symmetry.space_group_name_H-M   'P 1'
#
loop_
_entity.id
_entity.type
_entity.pdbx_description
1 polymer ?
#
loop_
_entity_poly.entity_id
_entity_poly.type
_entity_poly.pdbx_seq_one_letter_code
_entity_poly.pdbx_strand_id
1 'polypeptide(L)'
;VGHNFGKIHDEETAIFDVHTLTSDGLNIAKTERLEIPGRSFRKVGLGKDVTDKFLSGLPGVQKEGTDGIITSCAFVLHTMPKHIRTICLEFFGTVANATPSIVEIRDYLLGHDSVKLAGLEHLDWRYVRAVGYATKAAGKGRPKMVLIADIVSDDEAAVIEAADRIVQLAQARDGEGFIAVTPEARKTFWLDRSRTAAIAKHTNAFKINEDVVIPLERLGEYSDGIERINIELSIKNKLALCDALIQYLQGTLPVDQMGTDLPSQELLGDRAKHALAHVEAVKERWEWLLANLDAPLGEYKQRYGETVFADPQAQDNDCCFIAFRDLRL
;
A
#
# COMPACT_ATOMS: atom_id res chain seq x y z
N VAL A 1 12.37 10.92 -7.93
CA VAL A 1 13.28 11.02 -9.02
C VAL A 1 13.03 9.84 -9.92
N GLY A 2 12.10 10.07 -10.83
CA GLY A 2 11.93 9.16 -11.95
C GLY A 2 13.24 9.14 -12.71
N HIS A 3 13.89 8.02 -12.67
CA HIS A 3 15.01 7.79 -13.46
C HIS A 3 14.58 7.68 -14.81
N ASN A 4 14.42 8.88 -15.33
CA ASN A 4 14.49 8.85 -16.71
C ASN A 4 15.90 9.32 -17.11
N PHE A 5 16.87 8.63 -16.64
CA PHE A 5 17.84 8.28 -17.63
C PHE A 5 17.12 7.80 -18.81
N GLY A 6 15.85 8.12 -18.50
CA GLY A 6 14.80 7.92 -19.04
C GLY A 6 14.73 7.67 -20.40
N LYS A 7 15.42 7.81 -20.95
CA LYS A 7 15.53 7.67 -22.37
C LYS A 7 16.95 7.39 -22.81
N ILE A 8 17.82 6.88 -21.97
CA ILE A 8 18.87 6.03 -22.46
C ILE A 8 18.15 4.73 -22.84
N HIS A 9 17.48 4.81 -24.01
CA HIS A 9 16.86 3.66 -24.64
C HIS A 9 17.94 2.61 -24.88
N ASP A 10 17.54 1.37 -25.08
CA ASP A 10 18.44 0.26 -25.34
C ASP A 10 19.45 0.54 -26.48
N GLU A 11 19.13 1.48 -27.35
CA GLU A 11 19.92 1.92 -28.52
C GLU A 11 20.88 3.09 -28.24
N GLU A 12 20.73 3.77 -27.09
CA GLU A 12 21.60 4.91 -26.74
C GLU A 12 22.81 4.47 -25.91
N THR A 13 23.85 5.30 -25.91
CA THR A 13 25.06 5.08 -25.12
C THR A 13 25.14 6.11 -24.02
N ALA A 14 25.30 5.65 -22.78
CA ALA A 14 25.63 6.52 -21.65
C ALA A 14 27.11 6.82 -21.67
N ILE A 15 27.46 8.10 -21.63
CA ILE A 15 28.85 8.58 -21.69
C ILE A 15 29.19 9.19 -20.34
N PHE A 16 30.32 8.74 -19.77
CA PHE A 16 30.86 9.23 -18.51
C PHE A 16 32.30 9.73 -18.72
N ASP A 17 32.61 10.91 -18.25
CA ASP A 17 33.98 11.33 -18.04
C ASP A 17 34.33 11.09 -16.56
N VAL A 18 35.16 10.10 -16.32
CA VAL A 18 35.59 9.68 -14.98
C VAL A 18 36.91 10.37 -14.65
N HIS A 19 36.90 11.24 -13.66
CA HIS A 19 38.09 11.94 -13.18
C HIS A 19 38.61 11.28 -11.92
N THR A 20 39.83 10.76 -11.98
CA THR A 20 40.59 10.37 -10.79
C THR A 20 41.32 11.59 -10.23
N LEU A 21 41.11 11.89 -8.98
CA LEU A 21 41.76 13.00 -8.32
C LEU A 21 43.15 12.59 -7.81
N THR A 22 44.01 13.61 -7.62
CA THR A 22 45.27 13.47 -6.89
C THR A 22 45.03 13.10 -5.43
N SER A 23 46.05 12.60 -4.74
CA SER A 23 45.90 12.13 -3.35
C SER A 23 45.45 13.20 -2.37
N ASP A 24 45.66 14.48 -2.68
CA ASP A 24 45.21 15.65 -1.94
C ASP A 24 43.75 16.04 -2.28
N GLY A 25 43.15 15.42 -3.31
CA GLY A 25 41.79 15.71 -3.78
C GLY A 25 41.61 17.04 -4.50
N LEU A 26 42.70 17.79 -4.80
CA LEU A 26 42.63 19.17 -5.31
C LEU A 26 42.71 19.25 -6.84
N ASN A 27 43.35 18.25 -7.48
CA ASN A 27 43.56 18.25 -8.92
C ASN A 27 43.11 16.94 -9.57
N ILE A 28 42.84 17.00 -10.88
CA ILE A 28 42.54 15.81 -11.66
C ILE A 28 43.87 15.16 -12.06
N ALA A 29 44.13 13.95 -11.58
CA ALA A 29 45.28 13.13 -11.94
C ALA A 29 45.08 12.41 -13.28
N LYS A 30 43.88 11.99 -13.58
CA LYS A 30 43.52 11.21 -14.78
C LYS A 30 42.06 11.46 -15.17
N THR A 31 41.79 11.48 -16.46
CA THR A 31 40.42 11.46 -17.01
C THR A 31 40.29 10.25 -17.93
N GLU A 32 39.27 9.48 -17.74
CA GLU A 32 38.89 8.36 -18.60
C GLU A 32 37.46 8.56 -19.10
N ARG A 33 37.28 8.37 -20.41
CA ARG A 33 35.94 8.35 -21.01
C ARG A 33 35.41 6.93 -21.03
N LEU A 34 34.28 6.72 -20.36
CA LEU A 34 33.60 5.44 -20.30
C LEU A 34 32.29 5.52 -21.09
N GLU A 35 32.12 4.61 -22.03
CA GLU A 35 30.92 4.49 -22.85
C GLU A 35 30.24 3.15 -22.55
N ILE A 36 29.00 3.22 -22.07
CA ILE A 36 28.22 2.03 -21.67
C ILE A 36 26.92 2.03 -22.45
N PRO A 37 26.58 0.91 -23.15
CA PRO A 37 25.28 0.80 -23.82
C PRO A 37 24.14 1.00 -22.83
N GLY A 38 23.13 1.81 -23.20
CA GLY A 38 22.00 2.12 -22.35
C GLY A 38 21.25 0.89 -21.84
N ARG A 39 21.14 -0.16 -22.67
CA ARG A 39 20.56 -1.46 -22.28
C ARG A 39 21.23 -2.11 -21.07
N SER A 40 22.50 -1.79 -20.77
CA SER A 40 23.20 -2.31 -19.62
C SER A 40 22.71 -1.76 -18.28
N PHE A 41 21.99 -0.63 -18.31
CA PHE A 41 21.41 -0.02 -17.11
C PHE A 41 19.96 -0.42 -16.88
N ARG A 42 19.36 -1.13 -17.82
CA ARG A 42 17.94 -1.48 -17.77
C ARG A 42 17.76 -2.99 -17.67
N LYS A 43 16.93 -3.39 -16.76
CA LYS A 43 16.44 -4.75 -16.65
C LYS A 43 15.00 -4.78 -17.16
N VAL A 44 14.63 -5.77 -17.94
CA VAL A 44 13.23 -5.99 -18.33
C VAL A 44 12.42 -6.16 -17.04
N GLY A 45 11.50 -5.27 -16.82
CA GLY A 45 10.68 -5.21 -15.60
C GLY A 45 9.24 -4.83 -15.89
N LEU A 46 8.44 -4.80 -14.85
CA LEU A 46 6.99 -4.67 -14.89
C LEU A 46 6.50 -3.20 -14.90
N GLY A 47 7.12 -2.33 -15.70
CA GLY A 47 6.59 -0.98 -15.95
C GLY A 47 7.29 0.18 -15.27
N LYS A 48 8.25 -0.05 -14.37
CA LYS A 48 9.19 0.99 -13.91
C LYS A 48 10.55 0.78 -14.57
N ASP A 49 11.35 1.84 -14.67
CA ASP A 49 12.76 1.71 -15.02
C ASP A 49 13.45 0.88 -13.93
N VAL A 50 13.76 -0.37 -14.29
CA VAL A 50 14.48 -1.26 -13.39
C VAL A 50 15.95 -1.16 -13.75
N THR A 51 16.72 -0.52 -12.89
CA THR A 51 18.18 -0.49 -13.01
C THR A 51 18.72 -1.84 -12.60
N ASP A 52 19.64 -2.40 -13.38
CA ASP A 52 20.33 -3.62 -13.01
C ASP A 52 21.26 -3.34 -11.81
N LYS A 53 20.87 -3.84 -10.64
CA LYS A 53 21.65 -3.67 -9.40
C LYS A 53 23.01 -4.38 -9.46
N PHE A 54 23.15 -5.40 -10.30
CA PHE A 54 24.42 -6.11 -10.49
C PHE A 54 25.47 -5.26 -11.20
N LEU A 55 25.04 -4.48 -12.18
CA LEU A 55 25.91 -3.53 -12.87
C LEU A 55 26.04 -2.23 -12.07
N SER A 56 25.53 -2.23 -10.84
CA SER A 56 25.57 -1.08 -9.96
C SER A 56 24.78 0.12 -10.46
N GLY A 57 24.06 0.04 -11.58
CA GLY A 57 23.33 1.14 -12.18
C GLY A 57 24.17 2.39 -12.35
N LEU A 58 23.55 3.54 -12.45
CA LEU A 58 24.29 4.81 -12.47
C LEU A 58 24.78 5.17 -11.06
N PRO A 59 26.01 5.65 -10.92
CA PRO A 59 26.58 6.06 -9.64
C PRO A 59 25.65 7.03 -8.90
N GLY A 60 25.42 6.80 -7.62
CA GLY A 60 24.58 7.64 -6.76
C GLY A 60 23.09 7.49 -6.91
N VAL A 61 22.61 6.80 -7.95
CA VAL A 61 21.16 6.63 -8.18
C VAL A 61 20.65 5.35 -7.54
N GLN A 62 19.64 5.46 -6.65
CA GLN A 62 19.04 4.33 -5.91
C GLN A 62 20.03 3.49 -5.11
N LYS A 63 21.08 4.10 -4.60
CA LYS A 63 22.14 3.41 -3.86
C LYS A 63 22.29 3.94 -2.42
N GLU A 64 21.43 4.86 -2.02
CA GLU A 64 21.36 5.34 -0.64
C GLU A 64 22.71 5.86 -0.10
N GLY A 65 23.52 6.46 -1.00
CA GLY A 65 24.82 7.01 -0.66
C GLY A 65 25.94 5.99 -0.51
N THR A 66 25.74 4.72 -0.90
CA THR A 66 26.75 3.65 -0.72
C THR A 66 27.90 3.73 -1.71
N ASP A 67 27.73 4.35 -2.87
CA ASP A 67 28.71 4.41 -3.96
C ASP A 67 29.07 5.84 -4.40
N GLY A 68 28.48 6.84 -3.78
CA GLY A 68 28.81 8.22 -4.13
C GLY A 68 27.81 9.25 -3.64
N ILE A 69 28.15 10.51 -3.88
CA ILE A 69 27.33 11.67 -3.57
C ILE A 69 27.05 12.40 -4.86
N ILE A 70 25.79 12.68 -5.16
CA ILE A 70 25.38 13.52 -6.28
C ILE A 70 25.55 14.97 -5.87
N THR A 71 26.50 15.68 -6.49
CA THR A 71 26.79 17.08 -6.19
C THR A 71 26.00 18.06 -7.06
N SER A 72 25.62 17.64 -8.26
CA SER A 72 24.81 18.43 -9.18
C SER A 72 24.11 17.54 -10.18
N CYS A 73 22.97 18.00 -10.70
CA CYS A 73 22.27 17.33 -11.79
C CYS A 73 21.52 18.34 -12.65
N ALA A 74 21.39 18.02 -13.93
CA ALA A 74 20.54 18.76 -14.86
C ALA A 74 19.28 17.95 -15.14
N PHE A 75 18.11 18.59 -15.04
CA PHE A 75 16.82 17.97 -15.29
C PHE A 75 16.22 18.49 -16.60
N VAL A 76 15.71 17.57 -17.40
CA VAL A 76 14.81 17.93 -18.51
C VAL A 76 13.42 18.10 -17.92
N LEU A 77 12.87 19.31 -18.05
CA LEU A 77 11.55 19.64 -17.54
C LEU A 77 10.52 19.63 -18.66
N HIS A 78 9.29 19.27 -18.32
CA HIS A 78 8.16 19.42 -19.20
C HIS A 78 7.53 20.80 -19.03
N THR A 79 7.08 21.40 -20.13
CA THR A 79 6.27 22.62 -20.06
C THR A 79 4.99 22.33 -19.29
N MET A 80 4.60 23.23 -18.37
CA MET A 80 3.37 23.09 -17.62
C MET A 80 2.16 23.16 -18.56
N PRO A 81 1.30 22.14 -18.57
CA PRO A 81 0.09 22.15 -19.37
C PRO A 81 -0.86 23.26 -18.94
N LYS A 82 -1.66 23.79 -19.87
CA LYS A 82 -2.59 24.90 -19.60
C LYS A 82 -3.77 24.47 -18.75
N HIS A 83 -4.27 23.26 -18.98
CA HIS A 83 -5.47 22.74 -18.31
C HIS A 83 -5.16 21.47 -17.55
N ILE A 84 -5.61 21.43 -16.32
CA ILE A 84 -5.45 20.28 -15.43
C ILE A 84 -6.81 19.96 -14.80
N ARG A 85 -7.14 18.69 -14.72
CA ARG A 85 -8.28 18.17 -13.92
C ARG A 85 -7.76 17.12 -12.97
N THR A 86 -8.13 17.24 -11.69
CA THR A 86 -7.92 16.18 -10.72
C THR A 86 -9.20 15.39 -10.56
N ILE A 87 -9.13 14.09 -10.75
CA ILE A 87 -10.27 13.18 -10.68
C ILE A 87 -10.06 12.32 -9.43
N CYS A 88 -11.10 12.24 -8.60
CA CYS A 88 -11.16 11.34 -7.46
C CYS A 88 -12.26 10.31 -7.71
N LEU A 89 -11.89 9.04 -7.73
CA LEU A 89 -12.82 7.93 -7.93
C LEU A 89 -12.92 7.12 -6.65
N GLU A 90 -14.12 6.93 -6.15
CA GLU A 90 -14.42 6.15 -4.96
C GLU A 90 -15.09 4.84 -5.36
N PHE A 91 -14.47 3.70 -5.04
CA PHE A 91 -15.01 2.37 -5.34
C PHE A 91 -15.50 1.71 -4.04
N PHE A 92 -16.71 1.19 -4.08
CA PHE A 92 -17.39 0.59 -2.92
C PHE A 92 -17.38 -0.93 -2.95
N GLY A 93 -17.14 -1.53 -4.11
CA GLY A 93 -16.92 -2.97 -4.30
C GLY A 93 -15.51 -3.43 -3.92
N THR A 94 -15.19 -4.68 -4.26
CA THR A 94 -13.85 -5.24 -4.05
C THR A 94 -12.81 -4.62 -4.98
N VAL A 95 -11.52 -4.69 -4.61
CA VAL A 95 -10.42 -4.24 -5.50
C VAL A 95 -10.43 -5.04 -6.80
N ALA A 96 -10.72 -6.34 -6.74
CA ALA A 96 -10.84 -7.20 -7.93
C ALA A 96 -11.92 -6.68 -8.91
N ASN A 97 -13.06 -6.22 -8.41
CA ASN A 97 -14.14 -5.65 -9.24
C ASN A 97 -13.76 -4.30 -9.84
N ALA A 98 -12.97 -3.50 -9.14
CA ALA A 98 -12.52 -2.18 -9.60
C ALA A 98 -11.34 -2.25 -10.58
N THR A 99 -10.51 -3.29 -10.50
CA THR A 99 -9.30 -3.45 -11.32
C THR A 99 -9.54 -3.28 -12.83
N PRO A 100 -10.59 -3.86 -13.46
CA PRO A 100 -10.84 -3.64 -14.88
C PRO A 100 -11.08 -2.16 -15.22
N SER A 101 -11.76 -1.38 -14.37
CA SER A 101 -11.92 0.07 -14.59
C SER A 101 -10.57 0.79 -14.56
N ILE A 102 -9.66 0.40 -13.66
CA ILE A 102 -8.32 0.99 -13.58
C ILE A 102 -7.53 0.74 -14.87
N VAL A 103 -7.58 -0.51 -15.36
CA VAL A 103 -6.93 -0.91 -16.61
C VAL A 103 -7.49 -0.11 -17.79
N GLU A 104 -8.82 -0.04 -17.92
CA GLU A 104 -9.49 0.71 -19.00
C GLU A 104 -9.17 2.21 -18.95
N ILE A 105 -9.14 2.82 -17.76
CA ILE A 105 -8.75 4.22 -17.55
C ILE A 105 -7.30 4.44 -17.99
N ARG A 106 -6.38 3.58 -17.58
CA ARG A 106 -4.98 3.63 -17.99
C ARG A 106 -4.85 3.56 -19.51
N ASP A 107 -5.47 2.55 -20.10
CA ASP A 107 -5.34 2.28 -21.55
C ASP A 107 -5.96 3.40 -22.38
N TYR A 108 -7.12 3.92 -21.94
CA TYR A 108 -7.74 5.08 -22.55
C TYR A 108 -6.82 6.30 -22.55
N LEU A 109 -6.21 6.61 -21.38
CA LEU A 109 -5.34 7.78 -21.24
C LEU A 109 -3.99 7.61 -21.96
N LEU A 110 -3.43 6.40 -21.95
CA LEU A 110 -2.18 6.13 -22.66
C LEU A 110 -2.35 6.14 -24.18
N GLY A 111 -3.54 5.79 -24.67
CA GLY A 111 -3.91 5.85 -26.08
C GLY A 111 -4.44 7.21 -26.54
N HIS A 112 -4.54 8.20 -25.65
CA HIS A 112 -5.10 9.51 -26.00
C HIS A 112 -4.04 10.46 -26.52
N ASP A 113 -4.27 11.06 -27.71
CA ASP A 113 -3.27 11.90 -28.39
C ASP A 113 -3.00 13.23 -27.68
N SER A 114 -4.04 13.90 -27.18
CA SER A 114 -3.98 15.26 -26.64
C SER A 114 -4.04 15.36 -25.13
N VAL A 115 -4.52 14.31 -24.42
CA VAL A 115 -4.61 14.28 -22.96
C VAL A 115 -3.55 13.33 -22.39
N LYS A 116 -2.85 13.78 -21.36
CA LYS A 116 -1.81 12.98 -20.71
C LYS A 116 -2.18 12.71 -19.25
N LEU A 117 -1.89 11.50 -18.80
CA LEU A 117 -1.94 11.12 -17.41
C LEU A 117 -0.67 11.65 -16.70
N ALA A 118 -0.83 12.65 -15.85
CA ALA A 118 0.28 13.23 -15.11
C ALA A 118 0.56 12.49 -13.78
N GLY A 119 -0.46 11.88 -13.20
CA GLY A 119 -0.33 11.07 -12.00
C GLY A 119 -1.58 10.23 -11.76
N LEU A 120 -1.38 9.03 -11.23
CA LEU A 120 -2.46 8.13 -10.79
C LEU A 120 -2.02 7.45 -9.49
N GLU A 121 -2.75 7.72 -8.43
CA GLU A 121 -2.48 7.19 -7.08
C GLU A 121 -3.63 6.32 -6.61
N HIS A 122 -3.26 5.19 -6.02
CA HIS A 122 -4.20 4.24 -5.43
C HIS A 122 -4.13 4.33 -3.90
N LEU A 123 -5.27 4.53 -3.27
CA LEU A 123 -5.42 4.49 -1.82
C LEU A 123 -6.25 3.25 -1.48
N ASP A 124 -5.66 2.30 -0.80
CA ASP A 124 -6.35 1.09 -0.37
C ASP A 124 -7.27 1.35 0.84
N TRP A 125 -8.05 0.35 1.20
CA TRP A 125 -8.96 0.39 2.33
C TRP A 125 -8.27 0.78 3.65
N ARG A 126 -7.09 0.22 3.92
CA ARG A 126 -6.35 0.50 5.15
C ARG A 126 -5.91 1.95 5.21
N TYR A 127 -5.44 2.47 4.09
CA TYR A 127 -5.07 3.88 3.96
C TYR A 127 -6.28 4.79 4.14
N VAL A 128 -7.36 4.53 3.40
CA VAL A 128 -8.63 5.29 3.47
C VAL A 128 -9.14 5.37 4.91
N ARG A 129 -9.05 4.29 5.66
CA ARG A 129 -9.44 4.22 7.06
C ARG A 129 -8.47 4.98 7.98
N ALA A 130 -7.17 4.79 7.80
CA ALA A 130 -6.12 5.39 8.66
C ALA A 130 -6.09 6.91 8.57
N VAL A 131 -6.28 7.48 7.39
CA VAL A 131 -6.29 8.95 7.21
C VAL A 131 -7.63 9.60 7.58
N GLY A 132 -8.65 8.80 7.91
CA GLY A 132 -10.00 9.30 8.15
C GLY A 132 -10.61 9.94 6.91
N TYR A 133 -10.44 9.29 5.77
CA TYR A 133 -10.90 9.79 4.48
C TYR A 133 -12.38 10.17 4.52
N ALA A 134 -12.68 11.38 4.09
CA ALA A 134 -14.05 11.88 3.99
C ALA A 134 -14.66 11.44 2.65
N THR A 135 -15.57 10.45 2.69
CA THR A 135 -16.33 10.00 1.52
C THR A 135 -17.07 11.18 0.88
N LYS A 136 -16.93 11.33 -0.43
CA LYS A 136 -17.56 12.39 -1.22
C LYS A 136 -18.93 11.94 -1.74
N ALA A 137 -19.11 10.63 -1.98
CA ALA A 137 -20.36 10.05 -2.42
C ALA A 137 -21.42 10.11 -1.30
N ALA A 138 -22.46 10.90 -1.51
CA ALA A 138 -23.54 11.06 -0.52
C ALA A 138 -24.31 9.74 -0.31
N GLY A 139 -24.57 9.40 0.94
CA GLY A 139 -25.37 8.23 1.30
C GLY A 139 -24.66 6.88 1.15
N LYS A 140 -23.43 6.85 0.66
CA LYS A 140 -22.59 5.64 0.61
C LYS A 140 -21.68 5.57 1.83
N GLY A 141 -21.32 4.37 2.24
CA GLY A 141 -20.35 4.13 3.30
C GLY A 141 -18.93 4.56 2.91
N ARG A 142 -17.93 4.08 3.64
CA ARG A 142 -16.54 4.35 3.31
C ARG A 142 -16.13 3.55 2.07
N PRO A 143 -15.45 4.17 1.07
CA PRO A 143 -14.99 3.46 -0.10
C PRO A 143 -13.95 2.41 0.27
N LYS A 144 -13.96 1.29 -0.43
CA LYS A 144 -12.98 0.21 -0.28
C LYS A 144 -11.66 0.55 -0.99
N MET A 145 -11.71 1.45 -1.97
CA MET A 145 -10.56 1.93 -2.71
C MET A 145 -10.84 3.33 -3.24
N VAL A 146 -9.82 4.17 -3.26
CA VAL A 146 -9.88 5.50 -3.89
C VAL A 146 -8.75 5.62 -4.89
N LEU A 147 -9.06 6.14 -6.09
CA LEU A 147 -8.06 6.57 -7.06
C LEU A 147 -8.07 8.09 -7.15
N ILE A 148 -6.89 8.68 -7.18
CA ILE A 148 -6.71 10.11 -7.45
C ILE A 148 -5.83 10.23 -8.68
N ALA A 149 -6.33 10.90 -9.71
CA ALA A 149 -5.62 11.10 -10.98
C ALA A 149 -5.54 12.57 -11.35
N ASP A 150 -4.39 12.99 -11.85
CA ASP A 150 -4.25 14.26 -12.58
C ASP A 150 -4.13 13.98 -14.06
N ILE A 151 -5.05 14.55 -14.84
CA ILE A 151 -4.98 14.56 -16.29
C ILE A 151 -4.77 15.98 -16.79
N VAL A 152 -3.98 16.10 -17.86
CA VAL A 152 -3.49 17.39 -18.34
C VAL A 152 -3.57 17.50 -19.85
N SER A 153 -3.83 18.71 -20.35
CA SER A 153 -3.83 19.03 -21.79
C SER A 153 -3.62 20.52 -22.01
N ASP A 154 -3.21 20.89 -23.22
CA ASP A 154 -3.28 22.27 -23.69
C ASP A 154 -4.64 22.58 -24.35
N ASP A 155 -5.48 21.56 -24.57
CA ASP A 155 -6.85 21.65 -25.08
C ASP A 155 -7.84 21.42 -23.93
N GLU A 156 -8.65 22.45 -23.60
CA GLU A 156 -9.61 22.39 -22.51
C GLU A 156 -10.77 21.44 -22.81
N ALA A 157 -11.25 21.40 -24.03
CA ALA A 157 -12.35 20.52 -24.40
C ALA A 157 -11.95 19.05 -24.28
N ALA A 158 -10.75 18.70 -24.75
CA ALA A 158 -10.23 17.34 -24.65
C ALA A 158 -10.07 16.88 -23.19
N VAL A 159 -9.57 17.75 -22.27
CA VAL A 159 -9.41 17.37 -20.88
C VAL A 159 -10.74 17.22 -20.14
N ILE A 160 -11.77 17.98 -20.53
CA ILE A 160 -13.13 17.84 -19.99
C ILE A 160 -13.73 16.52 -20.44
N GLU A 161 -13.71 16.22 -21.74
CA GLU A 161 -14.22 14.97 -22.30
C GLU A 161 -13.54 13.75 -21.68
N ALA A 162 -12.22 13.79 -21.54
CA ALA A 162 -11.48 12.71 -20.91
C ALA A 162 -11.85 12.54 -19.43
N ALA A 163 -12.04 13.61 -18.68
CA ALA A 163 -12.46 13.54 -17.29
C ALA A 163 -13.84 12.87 -17.14
N ASP A 164 -14.81 13.27 -17.97
CA ASP A 164 -16.14 12.68 -17.98
C ASP A 164 -16.10 11.19 -18.37
N ARG A 165 -15.28 10.83 -19.35
CA ARG A 165 -15.10 9.43 -19.75
C ARG A 165 -14.52 8.58 -18.64
N ILE A 166 -13.55 9.07 -17.89
CA ILE A 166 -12.95 8.38 -16.74
C ILE A 166 -14.00 8.12 -15.65
N VAL A 167 -14.83 9.10 -15.37
CA VAL A 167 -15.93 8.95 -14.39
C VAL A 167 -16.90 7.86 -14.85
N GLN A 168 -17.30 7.84 -16.13
CA GLN A 168 -18.18 6.80 -16.68
C GLN A 168 -17.56 5.40 -16.56
N LEU A 169 -16.26 5.24 -16.82
CA LEU A 169 -15.57 3.96 -16.67
C LEU A 169 -15.57 3.45 -15.22
N ALA A 170 -15.48 4.36 -14.26
CA ALA A 170 -15.59 3.99 -12.83
C ALA A 170 -17.04 3.61 -12.46
N GLN A 171 -18.03 4.39 -12.91
CA GLN A 171 -19.44 4.15 -12.61
C GLN A 171 -19.96 2.81 -13.16
N ALA A 172 -19.35 2.28 -14.20
CA ALA A 172 -19.69 0.98 -14.74
C ALA A 172 -19.43 -0.18 -13.74
N ARG A 173 -18.68 0.06 -12.65
CA ARG A 173 -18.29 -0.97 -11.66
C ARG A 173 -18.38 -0.46 -10.22
N ASP A 174 -19.53 0.07 -9.85
CA ASP A 174 -19.82 0.57 -8.49
C ASP A 174 -18.83 1.64 -8.00
N GLY A 175 -18.34 2.46 -8.92
CA GLY A 175 -17.52 3.63 -8.63
C GLY A 175 -18.31 4.93 -8.73
N GLU A 176 -17.89 5.93 -7.95
CA GLU A 176 -18.35 7.30 -8.05
C GLU A 176 -17.17 8.21 -8.37
N GLY A 177 -17.39 9.19 -9.24
CA GLY A 177 -16.33 10.09 -9.70
C GLY A 177 -16.60 11.54 -9.39
N PHE A 178 -15.56 12.25 -8.97
CA PHE A 178 -15.58 13.67 -8.65
C PHE A 178 -14.43 14.37 -9.38
N ILE A 179 -14.73 15.51 -10.02
CA ILE A 179 -13.75 16.26 -10.82
C ILE A 179 -13.49 17.60 -10.14
N ALA A 180 -12.23 17.85 -9.81
CA ALA A 180 -11.77 19.13 -9.29
C ALA A 180 -11.08 19.93 -10.39
N VAL A 181 -11.58 21.15 -10.60
CA VAL A 181 -11.13 22.07 -11.65
C VAL A 181 -10.19 23.13 -11.10
N THR A 182 -10.56 23.75 -9.97
CA THR A 182 -9.78 24.85 -9.39
C THR A 182 -8.55 24.33 -8.65
N PRO A 183 -7.48 25.10 -8.55
CA PRO A 183 -6.27 24.71 -7.80
C PRO A 183 -6.58 24.33 -6.35
N GLU A 184 -7.51 25.03 -5.70
CA GLU A 184 -7.90 24.79 -4.31
C GLU A 184 -8.64 23.45 -4.15
N ALA A 185 -9.59 23.15 -5.04
CA ALA A 185 -10.30 21.87 -5.04
C ALA A 185 -9.33 20.72 -5.33
N ARG A 186 -8.42 20.87 -6.29
CA ARG A 186 -7.39 19.87 -6.61
C ARG A 186 -6.47 19.62 -5.42
N LYS A 187 -6.01 20.68 -4.75
CA LYS A 187 -5.18 20.57 -3.54
C LYS A 187 -5.90 19.78 -2.44
N THR A 188 -7.21 19.96 -2.30
CA THR A 188 -8.04 19.23 -1.31
C THR A 188 -8.05 17.73 -1.59
N PHE A 189 -8.16 17.31 -2.86
CA PHE A 189 -8.12 15.89 -3.23
C PHE A 189 -6.76 15.27 -2.93
N TRP A 190 -5.66 15.98 -3.20
CA TRP A 190 -4.30 15.51 -2.91
C TRP A 190 -3.93 15.55 -1.43
N LEU A 191 -4.66 16.33 -0.61
CA LEU A 191 -4.35 16.44 0.81
C LEU A 191 -4.45 15.09 1.53
N ASP A 192 -5.44 14.27 1.19
CA ASP A 192 -5.58 12.94 1.79
C ASP A 192 -4.38 12.04 1.46
N ARG A 193 -3.83 12.16 0.26
CA ARG A 193 -2.61 11.41 -0.16
C ARG A 193 -1.36 11.88 0.56
N SER A 194 -1.28 13.14 0.94
CA SER A 194 -0.11 13.70 1.64
C SER A 194 0.03 13.23 3.09
N ARG A 195 -1.04 12.64 3.67
CA ARG A 195 -1.08 12.19 5.07
C ARG A 195 -0.48 10.81 5.31
N THR A 196 0.52 10.40 4.54
CA THR A 196 1.14 9.07 4.64
C THR A 196 1.68 8.73 6.04
N ALA A 197 2.16 9.72 6.79
CA ALA A 197 2.63 9.51 8.16
C ALA A 197 1.51 9.10 9.14
N ALA A 198 0.24 9.35 8.79
CA ALA A 198 -0.89 8.99 9.64
C ALA A 198 -1.05 7.47 9.79
N ILE A 199 -0.61 6.67 8.83
CA ILE A 199 -0.70 5.21 8.88
C ILE A 199 0.09 4.66 10.07
N ALA A 200 1.35 5.07 10.24
CA ALA A 200 2.19 4.62 11.35
C ALA A 200 1.61 5.02 12.71
N LYS A 201 1.01 6.21 12.79
CA LYS A 201 0.39 6.70 14.02
C LYS A 201 -0.85 5.90 14.43
N HIS A 202 -1.63 5.41 13.46
CA HIS A 202 -2.89 4.72 13.71
C HIS A 202 -2.79 3.20 13.76
N THR A 203 -1.71 2.62 13.27
CA THR A 203 -1.56 1.17 13.18
C THR A 203 -0.53 0.60 14.14
N ASN A 204 0.28 1.44 14.83
CA ASN A 204 1.43 1.02 15.62
C ASN A 204 2.37 0.05 14.87
N ALA A 205 2.27 0.03 13.55
CA ALA A 205 3.05 -0.85 12.71
C ALA A 205 4.29 -0.14 12.20
N PHE A 206 5.40 -0.84 12.15
CA PHE A 206 6.54 -0.40 11.35
C PHE A 206 6.10 -0.34 9.89
N LYS A 207 6.19 0.85 9.31
CA LYS A 207 5.97 1.00 7.88
C LYS A 207 7.28 0.70 7.15
N ILE A 208 7.36 -0.48 6.57
CA ILE A 208 8.38 -0.80 5.59
C ILE A 208 7.84 -0.33 4.24
N ASN A 209 8.46 0.71 3.68
CA ASN A 209 8.11 1.16 2.34
C ASN A 209 8.87 0.32 1.34
N GLU A 210 8.19 -0.63 0.74
CA GLU A 210 8.69 -1.36 -0.40
C GLU A 210 7.84 -1.00 -1.62
N ASP A 211 8.48 -0.45 -2.64
CA ASP A 211 7.84 -0.23 -3.92
C ASP A 211 7.74 -1.57 -4.65
N VAL A 212 6.52 -2.03 -4.84
CA VAL A 212 6.23 -3.26 -5.58
C VAL A 212 5.73 -2.92 -6.96
N VAL A 213 6.27 -3.57 -7.98
CA VAL A 213 5.80 -3.46 -9.36
C VAL A 213 5.16 -4.78 -9.76
N ILE A 214 3.88 -4.73 -10.10
CA ILE A 214 3.08 -5.88 -10.55
C ILE A 214 2.32 -5.48 -11.84
N PRO A 215 1.94 -6.45 -12.69
CA PRO A 215 0.98 -6.19 -13.75
C PRO A 215 -0.31 -5.64 -13.15
N LEU A 216 -0.82 -4.55 -13.72
CA LEU A 216 -1.99 -3.86 -13.17
C LEU A 216 -3.23 -4.76 -13.12
N GLU A 217 -3.35 -5.65 -14.10
CA GLU A 217 -4.42 -6.64 -14.22
C GLU A 217 -4.45 -7.61 -13.02
N ARG A 218 -3.32 -7.79 -12.32
CA ARG A 218 -3.18 -8.64 -11.13
C ARG A 218 -3.33 -7.89 -9.80
N LEU A 219 -3.73 -6.61 -9.84
CA LEU A 219 -3.86 -5.79 -8.63
C LEU A 219 -4.84 -6.39 -7.62
N GLY A 220 -5.95 -6.97 -8.08
CA GLY A 220 -6.92 -7.65 -7.22
C GLY A 220 -6.30 -8.85 -6.50
N GLU A 221 -5.62 -9.73 -7.24
CA GLU A 221 -4.92 -10.89 -6.69
C GLU A 221 -3.84 -10.50 -5.68
N TYR A 222 -3.07 -9.47 -6.01
CA TYR A 222 -2.05 -8.92 -5.11
C TYR A 222 -2.67 -8.39 -3.82
N SER A 223 -3.75 -7.61 -3.93
CA SER A 223 -4.46 -7.05 -2.77
C SER A 223 -4.97 -8.15 -1.83
N ASP A 224 -5.63 -9.18 -2.39
CA ASP A 224 -6.15 -10.30 -1.61
C ASP A 224 -5.02 -11.13 -0.98
N GLY A 225 -3.91 -11.32 -1.70
CA GLY A 225 -2.73 -12.01 -1.18
C GLY A 225 -2.10 -11.30 0.01
N ILE A 226 -1.94 -9.99 -0.07
CA ILE A 226 -1.41 -9.16 1.03
C ILE A 226 -2.35 -9.18 2.23
N GLU A 227 -3.66 -9.08 2.01
CA GLU A 227 -4.64 -9.15 3.10
C GLU A 227 -4.60 -10.51 3.79
N ARG A 228 -4.50 -11.60 3.02
CA ARG A 228 -4.38 -12.95 3.57
C ARG A 228 -3.13 -13.10 4.45
N ILE A 229 -1.97 -12.65 3.98
CA ILE A 229 -0.72 -12.66 4.76
C ILE A 229 -0.90 -11.88 6.08
N ASN A 230 -1.49 -10.70 6.01
CA ASN A 230 -1.74 -9.88 7.20
C ASN A 230 -2.64 -10.58 8.21
N ILE A 231 -3.71 -11.25 7.77
CA ILE A 231 -4.62 -11.98 8.65
C ILE A 231 -3.91 -13.18 9.28
N GLU A 232 -3.20 -13.96 8.49
CA GLU A 232 -2.46 -15.13 8.99
C GLU A 232 -1.43 -14.74 10.05
N LEU A 233 -0.64 -13.70 9.80
CA LEU A 233 0.33 -13.20 10.77
C LEU A 233 -0.34 -12.63 12.02
N SER A 234 -1.43 -11.91 11.86
CA SER A 234 -2.21 -11.37 12.99
C SER A 234 -2.74 -12.50 13.88
N ILE A 235 -3.27 -13.56 13.29
CA ILE A 235 -3.78 -14.71 14.07
C ILE A 235 -2.61 -15.44 14.75
N LYS A 236 -1.50 -15.68 14.05
CA LYS A 236 -0.30 -16.30 14.66
C LYS A 236 0.21 -15.51 15.86
N ASN A 237 0.23 -14.19 15.80
CA ASN A 237 0.61 -13.33 16.93
C ASN A 237 -0.38 -13.44 18.10
N LYS A 238 -1.69 -13.53 17.82
CA LYS A 238 -2.72 -13.74 18.84
C LYS A 238 -2.57 -15.11 19.51
N LEU A 239 -2.25 -16.14 18.75
CA LEU A 239 -1.99 -17.48 19.27
C LEU A 239 -0.75 -17.48 20.19
N ALA A 240 0.34 -16.83 19.76
CA ALA A 240 1.53 -16.69 20.58
C ALA A 240 1.24 -15.92 21.90
N LEU A 241 0.39 -14.89 21.83
CA LEU A 241 -0.06 -14.19 23.03
C LEU A 241 -0.91 -15.09 23.94
N CYS A 242 -1.82 -15.89 23.38
CA CYS A 242 -2.58 -16.86 24.18
C CYS A 242 -1.67 -17.87 24.86
N ASP A 243 -0.67 -18.41 24.15
CA ASP A 243 0.31 -19.34 24.72
C ASP A 243 1.09 -18.71 25.89
N ALA A 244 1.56 -17.47 25.72
CA ALA A 244 2.25 -16.74 26.79
C ALA A 244 1.34 -16.49 28.01
N LEU A 245 0.08 -16.14 27.79
CA LEU A 245 -0.90 -15.95 28.87
C LEU A 245 -1.23 -17.27 29.58
N ILE A 246 -1.36 -18.37 28.86
CA ILE A 246 -1.58 -19.70 29.45
C ILE A 246 -0.40 -20.08 30.36
N GLN A 247 0.83 -19.93 29.84
CA GLN A 247 2.04 -20.19 30.64
C GLN A 247 2.10 -19.31 31.90
N TYR A 248 1.76 -18.01 31.73
CA TYR A 248 1.73 -17.09 32.88
C TYR A 248 0.69 -17.48 33.91
N LEU A 249 -0.52 -17.84 33.51
CA LEU A 249 -1.61 -18.22 34.42
C LEU A 249 -1.38 -19.58 35.09
N GLN A 250 -0.60 -20.46 34.45
CA GLN A 250 -0.20 -21.77 35.03
C GLN A 250 1.06 -21.70 35.92
N GLY A 251 1.82 -20.60 35.80
CA GLY A 251 3.05 -20.38 36.56
C GLY A 251 2.82 -19.74 37.91
N THR A 252 3.92 -19.36 38.57
CA THR A 252 3.89 -18.60 39.81
C THR A 252 3.46 -17.17 39.55
N LEU A 253 2.32 -16.75 40.09
CA LEU A 253 1.79 -15.41 39.88
C LEU A 253 2.49 -14.38 40.77
N PRO A 254 2.61 -13.10 40.38
CA PRO A 254 3.25 -12.05 41.19
C PRO A 254 2.64 -11.84 42.57
N VAL A 255 1.37 -12.22 42.73
CA VAL A 255 0.67 -12.20 44.03
C VAL A 255 1.37 -13.07 45.06
N ASP A 256 2.03 -14.16 44.63
CA ASP A 256 2.82 -15.04 45.51
C ASP A 256 4.08 -14.36 46.07
N GLN A 257 4.52 -13.25 45.46
CA GLN A 257 5.70 -12.48 45.85
C GLN A 257 5.37 -11.27 46.71
N MET A 258 4.09 -10.97 46.97
CA MET A 258 3.65 -9.79 47.71
C MET A 258 3.77 -9.92 49.24
N GLY A 259 4.36 -11.00 49.74
CA GLY A 259 4.62 -11.18 51.19
C GLY A 259 3.35 -11.26 52.03
N THR A 260 2.23 -11.68 51.46
CA THR A 260 1.00 -11.97 52.19
C THR A 260 1.06 -13.40 52.72
N ASP A 261 0.66 -13.62 53.96
CA ASP A 261 0.59 -14.95 54.60
C ASP A 261 -0.51 -15.84 53.99
N LEU A 262 -1.25 -15.34 53.00
CA LEU A 262 -2.32 -16.08 52.32
C LEU A 262 -1.81 -16.64 51.00
N PRO A 263 -2.05 -17.95 50.72
CA PRO A 263 -1.77 -18.56 49.44
C PRO A 263 -2.48 -17.83 48.26
N SER A 264 -1.82 -17.68 47.11
CA SER A 264 -2.40 -17.04 45.92
C SER A 264 -3.75 -17.62 45.52
N GLN A 265 -3.97 -18.92 45.73
CA GLN A 265 -5.26 -19.58 45.46
C GLN A 265 -6.39 -19.05 46.37
N GLU A 266 -6.10 -18.68 47.63
CA GLU A 266 -7.12 -18.08 48.50
C GLU A 266 -7.42 -16.63 48.14
N LEU A 267 -6.43 -15.88 47.68
CA LEU A 267 -6.61 -14.49 47.21
C LEU A 267 -7.32 -14.38 45.89
N LEU A 268 -6.99 -15.23 44.94
CA LEU A 268 -7.55 -15.20 43.60
C LEU A 268 -8.81 -16.06 43.47
N GLY A 269 -8.97 -17.08 44.34
CA GLY A 269 -10.06 -18.05 44.24
C GLY A 269 -10.09 -18.68 42.84
N ASP A 270 -11.28 -18.81 42.26
CA ASP A 270 -11.45 -19.39 40.91
C ASP A 270 -11.10 -18.44 39.75
N ARG A 271 -10.67 -17.21 40.03
CA ARG A 271 -10.43 -16.20 38.96
C ARG A 271 -9.33 -16.62 38.00
N ALA A 272 -8.23 -17.17 38.47
CA ALA A 272 -7.13 -17.65 37.61
C ALA A 272 -7.58 -18.82 36.76
N LYS A 273 -8.37 -19.74 37.30
CA LYS A 273 -8.96 -20.87 36.58
C LYS A 273 -9.95 -20.41 35.50
N HIS A 274 -10.81 -19.44 35.80
CA HIS A 274 -11.74 -18.87 34.84
C HIS A 274 -10.99 -18.10 33.74
N ALA A 275 -9.94 -17.34 34.08
CA ALA A 275 -9.10 -16.66 33.11
C ALA A 275 -8.42 -17.65 32.17
N LEU A 276 -7.83 -18.73 32.70
CA LEU A 276 -7.21 -19.78 31.92
C LEU A 276 -8.20 -20.40 30.93
N ALA A 277 -9.37 -20.85 31.38
CA ALA A 277 -10.40 -21.43 30.55
C ALA A 277 -10.87 -20.45 29.45
N HIS A 278 -10.94 -19.14 29.77
CA HIS A 278 -11.31 -18.13 28.79
C HIS A 278 -10.23 -17.96 27.71
N VAL A 279 -8.94 -17.91 28.09
CA VAL A 279 -7.84 -17.80 27.13
C VAL A 279 -7.76 -19.03 26.22
N GLU A 280 -7.95 -20.24 26.80
CA GLU A 280 -7.99 -21.48 26.03
C GLU A 280 -9.14 -21.50 25.01
N ALA A 281 -10.32 -21.05 25.40
CA ALA A 281 -11.47 -20.94 24.46
C ALA A 281 -11.22 -19.89 23.36
N VAL A 282 -10.53 -18.79 23.68
CA VAL A 282 -10.13 -17.79 22.68
C VAL A 282 -9.08 -18.37 21.74
N LYS A 283 -8.09 -19.10 22.26
CA LYS A 283 -7.07 -19.77 21.46
C LYS A 283 -7.69 -20.75 20.47
N GLU A 284 -8.62 -21.60 20.90
CA GLU A 284 -9.33 -22.53 20.00
C GLU A 284 -10.01 -21.82 18.82
N ARG A 285 -10.64 -20.66 19.06
CA ARG A 285 -11.26 -19.86 17.99
C ARG A 285 -10.25 -19.37 16.97
N TRP A 286 -9.07 -18.88 17.42
CA TRP A 286 -8.03 -18.43 16.53
C TRP A 286 -7.38 -19.58 15.75
N GLU A 287 -7.17 -20.74 16.38
CA GLU A 287 -6.66 -21.94 15.73
C GLU A 287 -7.62 -22.40 14.61
N TRP A 288 -8.91 -22.46 14.93
CA TRP A 288 -9.91 -22.81 13.93
C TRP A 288 -9.93 -21.80 12.77
N LEU A 289 -9.93 -20.50 13.06
CA LEU A 289 -9.95 -19.46 12.03
C LEU A 289 -8.71 -19.53 11.13
N LEU A 290 -7.53 -19.74 11.70
CA LEU A 290 -6.29 -19.89 10.92
C LEU A 290 -6.35 -21.09 9.95
N ALA A 291 -6.96 -22.18 10.39
CA ALA A 291 -7.11 -23.39 9.57
C ALA A 291 -8.25 -23.28 8.53
N ASN A 292 -9.19 -22.33 8.71
CA ASN A 292 -10.42 -22.26 7.93
C ASN A 292 -10.66 -20.85 7.33
N LEU A 293 -9.60 -20.16 6.88
CA LEU A 293 -9.74 -18.82 6.29
C LEU A 293 -10.59 -18.80 5.01
N ASP A 294 -10.66 -19.91 4.30
CA ASP A 294 -11.46 -20.04 3.08
C ASP A 294 -12.90 -20.53 3.35
N ALA A 295 -13.23 -20.89 4.59
CA ALA A 295 -14.58 -21.28 4.95
C ALA A 295 -15.53 -20.08 4.97
N PRO A 296 -16.85 -20.28 4.72
CA PRO A 296 -17.87 -19.25 4.86
C PRO A 296 -17.94 -18.70 6.30
N LEU A 297 -18.19 -17.40 6.44
CA LEU A 297 -18.37 -16.76 7.75
C LEU A 297 -19.50 -17.41 8.56
N GLY A 298 -20.54 -17.90 7.91
CA GLY A 298 -21.64 -18.61 8.55
C GLY A 298 -21.20 -19.84 9.33
N GLU A 299 -20.18 -20.57 8.87
CA GLU A 299 -19.62 -21.72 9.63
C GLU A 299 -18.94 -21.27 10.93
N TYR A 300 -18.20 -20.14 10.88
CA TYR A 300 -17.61 -19.55 12.08
C TYR A 300 -18.71 -19.14 13.08
N LYS A 301 -19.76 -18.44 12.60
CA LYS A 301 -20.87 -17.99 13.44
C LYS A 301 -21.66 -19.14 14.05
N GLN A 302 -21.89 -20.19 13.28
CA GLN A 302 -22.56 -21.40 13.79
C GLN A 302 -21.76 -22.05 14.93
N ARG A 303 -20.45 -22.05 14.85
CA ARG A 303 -19.57 -22.68 15.86
C ARG A 303 -19.33 -21.80 17.09
N TYR A 304 -19.10 -20.50 16.89
CA TYR A 304 -18.61 -19.58 17.91
C TYR A 304 -19.53 -18.40 18.19
N GLY A 305 -20.63 -18.26 17.48
CA GLY A 305 -21.55 -17.11 17.57
C GLY A 305 -21.08 -15.88 16.81
N GLU A 306 -21.82 -14.80 16.94
CA GLU A 306 -21.47 -13.51 16.36
C GLU A 306 -20.17 -12.96 16.91
N THR A 307 -19.45 -12.21 16.09
CA THR A 307 -18.15 -11.65 16.46
C THR A 307 -18.03 -10.19 16.04
N VAL A 308 -17.43 -9.39 16.91
CA VAL A 308 -17.09 -7.98 16.63
C VAL A 308 -15.81 -7.82 15.79
N PHE A 309 -15.12 -8.92 15.52
CA PHE A 309 -13.87 -8.92 14.74
C PHE A 309 -14.11 -9.04 13.23
N ALA A 310 -15.29 -9.52 12.82
CA ALA A 310 -15.66 -9.53 11.41
C ALA A 310 -16.12 -8.13 10.94
N ASP A 311 -15.98 -7.86 9.64
CA ASP A 311 -16.56 -6.69 9.01
C ASP A 311 -18.09 -6.72 9.22
N PRO A 312 -18.71 -5.67 9.78
CA PRO A 312 -20.17 -5.63 9.98
C PRO A 312 -20.97 -5.76 8.69
N GLN A 313 -20.37 -5.53 7.53
CA GLN A 313 -21.00 -5.67 6.22
C GLN A 313 -20.81 -7.06 5.60
N ALA A 314 -19.97 -7.91 6.22
CA ALA A 314 -19.73 -9.25 5.72
C ALA A 314 -20.99 -10.13 5.81
N GLN A 315 -21.22 -10.89 4.75
CA GLN A 315 -22.35 -11.82 4.65
C GLN A 315 -21.90 -13.23 5.06
N ASP A 316 -22.84 -14.07 5.46
CA ASP A 316 -22.54 -15.44 5.90
C ASP A 316 -21.88 -16.31 4.82
N ASN A 317 -22.07 -15.97 3.54
CA ASN A 317 -21.43 -16.64 2.41
C ASN A 317 -20.03 -16.11 2.07
N ASP A 318 -19.60 -15.00 2.67
CA ASP A 318 -18.25 -14.49 2.45
C ASP A 318 -17.23 -15.40 3.13
N CYS A 319 -16.07 -15.59 2.48
CA CYS A 319 -14.97 -16.33 3.11
C CYS A 319 -14.51 -15.62 4.39
N CYS A 320 -14.11 -16.40 5.37
CA CYS A 320 -13.58 -15.87 6.63
C CYS A 320 -12.42 -14.87 6.38
N PHE A 321 -11.52 -15.12 5.40
CA PHE A 321 -10.43 -14.19 5.14
C PHE A 321 -10.93 -12.82 4.65
N ILE A 322 -12.06 -12.74 3.95
CA ILE A 322 -12.68 -11.47 3.55
C ILE A 322 -13.37 -10.83 4.75
N ALA A 323 -14.13 -11.61 5.50
CA ALA A 323 -14.87 -11.12 6.66
C ALA A 323 -13.96 -10.60 7.78
N PHE A 324 -12.78 -11.21 7.96
CA PHE A 324 -11.82 -10.84 9.00
C PHE A 324 -10.65 -9.98 8.49
N ARG A 325 -10.74 -9.44 7.28
CA ARG A 325 -9.65 -8.63 6.65
C ARG A 325 -9.23 -7.41 7.47
N ASP A 326 -10.10 -6.92 8.35
CA ASP A 326 -9.84 -5.79 9.24
C ASP A 326 -9.29 -6.21 10.62
N LEU A 327 -8.93 -7.49 10.78
CA LEU A 327 -8.33 -7.98 11.99
C LEU A 327 -7.09 -7.15 12.34
N ARG A 328 -7.19 -6.39 13.43
CA ARG A 328 -6.07 -5.62 13.96
C ARG A 328 -5.21 -6.49 14.85
N LEU A 329 -3.91 -6.28 14.77
CA LEU A 329 -2.95 -6.75 15.75
C LEU A 329 -3.25 -6.20 17.14
#